data_49e1bcb3244e77c4342b611e17743526
#
_entry.id   49e1bcb3244e77c4342b611e17743526
#
_cell.length_a   1.000
_cell.length_b   1.000
_cell.length_c   1.000
_cell.angle_alpha   90.00
_cell.angle_beta   90.00
_cell.angle_gamma   90.00
#
_symmetry.space_group_name_H-M   'P 1'
#
loop_
_entity.id
_entity.type
_entity.pdbx_description
1 polymer ?
#
loop_
_entity_poly.entity_id
_entity_poly.type
_entity_poly.pdbx_seq_one_letter_code
_entity_poly.pdbx_strand_id
1 'polypeptide(L)'
;MKRKNYVIGTLVFVSLLMLSACGNKGNGPAEDVLSKKVYSRVITTYDYVGDFYDGVAVVKNDASKYGAINTKGEVTIPLEYDAVRDCQEGRCVVRIGGWFSGKYGVVDTKGKVILEPTYESMGDFINGLACVEDAKSKLYGYINLDGEVAIPLNYKYADDFSDNLALVRVKSNKYGYIDEKGEVVIPIEFDDADSFSEGLAAVRKAKKEMVIDKKGEIIFTLPKNQTFDGEYHDGLIAVIKDRDGDWWTDDDQKYGYLDTKGEVAIEFIYDDVDDFEDGIAYVEKNDDDFCINTKGEEVECDY
;
A
#
# COMPACT_ATOMS: atom_id res chain seq x y z
N MET A 1 29.90 -7.24 18.33
CA MET A 1 29.55 -6.67 17.02
C MET A 1 29.55 -7.77 15.98
N LYS A 2 28.41 -8.38 15.71
CA LYS A 2 28.17 -9.25 14.55
C LYS A 2 26.85 -8.80 13.96
N ARG A 3 26.91 -8.02 12.87
CA ARG A 3 25.74 -7.70 12.06
C ARG A 3 25.21 -8.99 11.45
N LYS A 4 24.02 -9.40 11.86
CA LYS A 4 23.22 -10.38 11.14
C LYS A 4 22.50 -9.63 10.02
N ASN A 5 22.89 -9.91 8.78
CA ASN A 5 22.11 -9.48 7.63
C ASN A 5 20.83 -10.33 7.59
N TYR A 6 19.72 -9.76 8.00
CA TYR A 6 18.43 -10.30 7.67
C TYR A 6 18.06 -9.79 6.28
N VAL A 7 17.83 -10.71 5.38
CA VAL A 7 17.20 -10.45 4.08
C VAL A 7 15.73 -10.15 4.42
N ILE A 8 15.38 -8.88 4.37
CA ILE A 8 13.99 -8.43 4.43
C ILE A 8 13.36 -8.85 3.12
N GLY A 9 12.65 -9.98 3.15
CA GLY A 9 11.67 -10.29 2.13
C GLY A 9 10.50 -9.35 2.36
N THR A 10 10.37 -8.36 1.49
CA THR A 10 9.18 -7.51 1.43
C THR A 10 8.02 -8.40 1.00
N LEU A 11 7.29 -8.96 1.98
CA LEU A 11 5.95 -9.46 1.76
C LEU A 11 5.07 -8.20 1.60
N VAL A 12 4.66 -7.93 0.40
CA VAL A 12 3.57 -7.00 0.12
C VAL A 12 2.29 -7.72 0.56
N PHE A 13 1.87 -7.50 1.80
CA PHE A 13 0.53 -7.87 2.22
C PHE A 13 -0.43 -6.82 1.70
N VAL A 14 -1.24 -7.23 0.75
CA VAL A 14 -2.42 -6.48 0.31
C VAL A 14 -3.44 -6.57 1.44
N SER A 15 -3.76 -5.45 2.06
CA SER A 15 -4.84 -5.33 3.04
C SER A 15 -6.14 -5.90 2.45
N LEU A 16 -6.61 -6.98 3.04
CA LEU A 16 -7.91 -7.59 2.75
C LEU A 16 -9.00 -6.69 3.34
N LEU A 17 -9.49 -5.74 2.56
CA LEU A 17 -10.77 -5.10 2.85
C LEU A 17 -11.83 -6.20 2.86
N MET A 18 -12.27 -6.61 4.04
CA MET A 18 -13.45 -7.44 4.24
C MET A 18 -14.69 -6.70 3.73
N LEU A 19 -14.93 -6.76 2.43
CA LEU A 19 -16.25 -6.55 1.87
C LEU A 19 -17.11 -7.74 2.28
N SER A 20 -17.89 -7.55 3.34
CA SER A 20 -18.87 -8.52 3.77
C SER A 20 -19.85 -8.83 2.64
N ALA A 21 -19.88 -10.12 2.28
CA ALA A 21 -21.01 -10.88 1.79
C ALA A 21 -21.77 -10.37 0.56
N CYS A 22 -21.25 -10.73 -0.61
CA CYS A 22 -22.03 -11.46 -1.61
C CYS A 22 -21.06 -12.43 -2.26
N GLY A 23 -21.23 -13.73 -2.00
CA GLY A 23 -20.28 -14.76 -2.39
C GLY A 23 -19.94 -14.72 -3.89
N ASN A 24 -18.85 -14.08 -4.20
CA ASN A 24 -18.26 -14.13 -5.53
C ASN A 24 -17.46 -15.45 -5.59
N LYS A 25 -18.07 -16.49 -6.16
CA LYS A 25 -17.53 -17.86 -6.25
C LYS A 25 -16.21 -17.98 -7.06
N GLY A 26 -15.49 -16.92 -7.22
CA GLY A 26 -14.30 -16.85 -8.06
C GLY A 26 -13.09 -16.16 -7.42
N ASN A 27 -13.18 -15.70 -6.17
CA ASN A 27 -12.08 -15.07 -5.46
C ASN A 27 -11.67 -15.88 -4.23
N GLY A 28 -10.40 -15.78 -3.83
CA GLY A 28 -9.83 -16.45 -2.67
C GLY A 28 -8.73 -17.45 -3.01
N PRO A 29 -8.24 -18.20 -2.00
CA PRO A 29 -7.16 -19.17 -2.17
C PRO A 29 -7.43 -20.17 -3.29
N ALA A 30 -6.39 -20.50 -4.07
CA ALA A 30 -6.53 -21.38 -5.23
C ALA A 30 -7.07 -22.78 -4.84
N GLU A 31 -6.76 -23.26 -3.66
CA GLU A 31 -7.24 -24.53 -3.13
C GLU A 31 -8.74 -24.56 -2.84
N ASP A 32 -9.34 -23.40 -2.52
CA ASP A 32 -10.76 -23.26 -2.24
C ASP A 32 -11.58 -23.01 -3.50
N VAL A 33 -11.01 -22.33 -4.48
CA VAL A 33 -11.67 -21.92 -5.73
C VAL A 33 -11.62 -23.05 -6.76
N LEU A 34 -10.48 -23.74 -6.88
CA LEU A 34 -10.28 -24.80 -7.86
C LEU A 34 -10.84 -26.13 -7.35
N SER A 35 -11.40 -26.93 -8.26
CA SER A 35 -11.69 -28.34 -7.90
C SER A 35 -10.39 -29.08 -7.55
N LYS A 36 -10.43 -30.06 -6.62
CA LYS A 36 -9.25 -30.84 -6.20
C LYS A 36 -8.41 -31.38 -7.37
N LYS A 37 -9.06 -31.82 -8.44
CA LYS A 37 -8.38 -32.34 -9.64
C LYS A 37 -7.64 -31.22 -10.40
N VAL A 38 -8.24 -30.05 -10.50
CA VAL A 38 -7.63 -28.89 -11.19
C VAL A 38 -6.51 -28.35 -10.33
N TYR A 39 -6.74 -28.16 -9.03
CA TYR A 39 -5.73 -27.70 -8.08
C TYR A 39 -4.47 -28.57 -8.12
N SER A 40 -4.60 -29.91 -7.98
CA SER A 40 -3.45 -30.81 -8.03
C SER A 40 -2.65 -30.70 -9.33
N ARG A 41 -3.31 -30.45 -10.47
CA ARG A 41 -2.65 -30.23 -11.75
C ARG A 41 -1.93 -28.88 -11.77
N VAL A 42 -2.59 -27.82 -11.33
CA VAL A 42 -2.09 -26.43 -11.38
C VAL A 42 -0.84 -26.30 -10.53
N ILE A 43 -0.84 -26.75 -9.27
CA ILE A 43 0.31 -26.67 -8.36
C ILE A 43 1.52 -27.51 -8.82
N THR A 44 1.32 -28.52 -9.71
CA THR A 44 2.42 -29.28 -10.31
C THR A 44 2.89 -28.75 -11.65
N THR A 45 2.15 -27.80 -12.23
CA THR A 45 2.44 -27.19 -13.54
C THR A 45 3.19 -25.87 -13.42
N TYR A 46 2.91 -25.13 -12.34
CA TYR A 46 3.45 -23.78 -12.13
C TYR A 46 4.30 -23.73 -10.86
N ASP A 47 5.38 -22.94 -10.91
CA ASP A 47 6.27 -22.69 -9.76
C ASP A 47 5.60 -21.83 -8.68
N TYR A 48 4.59 -21.04 -9.08
CA TYR A 48 3.79 -20.20 -8.19
C TYR A 48 2.35 -20.15 -8.69
N VAL A 49 1.42 -20.16 -7.75
CA VAL A 49 -0.02 -19.97 -7.96
C VAL A 49 -0.53 -19.07 -6.86
N GLY A 50 -0.97 -17.87 -7.23
CA GLY A 50 -1.57 -16.91 -6.33
C GLY A 50 -3.05 -17.20 -6.05
N ASP A 51 -3.64 -16.34 -5.24
CA ASP A 51 -5.07 -16.35 -4.96
C ASP A 51 -5.88 -15.86 -6.15
N PHE A 52 -7.17 -16.16 -6.14
CA PHE A 52 -8.08 -15.70 -7.16
C PHE A 52 -8.64 -14.33 -6.83
N TYR A 53 -8.43 -13.38 -7.75
CA TYR A 53 -9.02 -12.05 -7.77
C TYR A 53 -9.70 -11.84 -9.13
N ASP A 54 -10.90 -11.29 -9.15
CA ASP A 54 -11.71 -11.09 -10.38
C ASP A 54 -11.82 -12.36 -11.25
N GLY A 55 -11.82 -13.55 -10.60
CA GLY A 55 -11.96 -14.85 -11.25
C GLY A 55 -10.72 -15.38 -11.95
N VAL A 56 -9.56 -14.77 -11.74
CA VAL A 56 -8.26 -15.23 -12.24
C VAL A 56 -7.22 -15.28 -11.14
N ALA A 57 -6.27 -16.21 -11.24
CA ALA A 57 -5.13 -16.32 -10.35
C ALA A 57 -3.83 -16.14 -11.14
N VAL A 58 -2.93 -15.33 -10.61
CA VAL A 58 -1.59 -15.13 -11.17
C VAL A 58 -0.80 -16.44 -11.03
N VAL A 59 -0.12 -16.84 -12.09
CA VAL A 59 0.76 -18.02 -12.11
C VAL A 59 2.12 -17.67 -12.70
N LYS A 60 3.14 -18.42 -12.26
CA LYS A 60 4.52 -18.28 -12.75
C LYS A 60 5.03 -19.63 -13.25
N ASN A 61 5.70 -19.65 -14.38
CA ASN A 61 6.32 -20.87 -14.93
C ASN A 61 7.81 -20.99 -14.54
N ASP A 62 8.41 -22.12 -14.87
CA ASP A 62 9.82 -22.45 -14.68
C ASP A 62 10.81 -21.48 -15.38
N ALA A 63 10.34 -20.81 -16.44
CA ALA A 63 11.10 -19.73 -17.11
C ALA A 63 10.98 -18.39 -16.40
N SER A 64 10.42 -18.34 -15.19
CA SER A 64 10.18 -17.13 -14.38
C SER A 64 9.28 -16.10 -15.08
N LYS A 65 8.38 -16.55 -15.98
CA LYS A 65 7.37 -15.69 -16.61
C LYS A 65 6.02 -15.85 -15.92
N TYR A 66 5.35 -14.74 -15.78
CA TYR A 66 4.05 -14.62 -15.16
C TYR A 66 2.94 -14.52 -16.21
N GLY A 67 1.80 -15.02 -15.88
CA GLY A 67 0.53 -14.93 -16.58
C GLY A 67 -0.60 -15.19 -15.60
N ALA A 68 -1.79 -15.52 -16.08
CA ALA A 68 -2.89 -15.88 -15.19
C ALA A 68 -3.74 -17.03 -15.75
N ILE A 69 -4.43 -17.72 -14.84
CA ILE A 69 -5.38 -18.79 -15.14
C ILE A 69 -6.76 -18.44 -14.59
N ASN A 70 -7.81 -18.96 -15.23
CA ASN A 70 -9.17 -18.86 -14.73
C ASN A 70 -9.50 -19.99 -13.72
N THR A 71 -10.71 -19.97 -13.17
CA THR A 71 -11.22 -20.98 -12.20
C THR A 71 -11.34 -22.41 -12.74
N LYS A 72 -11.10 -22.63 -14.05
CA LYS A 72 -10.98 -23.96 -14.66
C LYS A 72 -9.52 -24.40 -14.81
N GLY A 73 -8.56 -23.54 -14.44
CA GLY A 73 -7.13 -23.75 -14.64
C GLY A 73 -6.70 -23.63 -16.10
N GLU A 74 -7.41 -22.83 -16.89
CA GLU A 74 -7.08 -22.48 -18.28
C GLU A 74 -6.35 -21.14 -18.30
N VAL A 75 -5.24 -21.05 -19.06
CA VAL A 75 -4.49 -19.80 -19.20
C VAL A 75 -5.36 -18.75 -19.89
N THR A 76 -5.52 -17.60 -19.25
CA THR A 76 -6.22 -16.42 -19.80
C THR A 76 -5.25 -15.30 -20.13
N ILE A 77 -4.23 -15.07 -19.31
CA ILE A 77 -3.15 -14.13 -19.58
C ILE A 77 -1.90 -14.95 -19.92
N PRO A 78 -1.29 -14.77 -21.10
CA PRO A 78 -0.09 -15.52 -21.51
C PRO A 78 1.06 -15.39 -20.52
N LEU A 79 1.83 -16.48 -20.32
CA LEU A 79 3.00 -16.51 -19.44
C LEU A 79 4.24 -15.91 -20.14
N GLU A 80 4.19 -14.62 -20.42
CA GLU A 80 5.24 -13.87 -21.13
C GLU A 80 5.73 -12.62 -20.39
N TYR A 81 4.99 -12.19 -19.35
CA TYR A 81 5.32 -11.01 -18.55
C TYR A 81 6.40 -11.29 -17.49
N ASP A 82 7.17 -10.27 -17.13
CA ASP A 82 8.15 -10.35 -16.03
C ASP A 82 7.51 -10.11 -14.65
N ALA A 83 6.30 -9.57 -14.62
CA ALA A 83 5.38 -9.57 -13.47
C ALA A 83 3.94 -9.38 -13.95
N VAL A 84 3.02 -9.94 -13.21
CA VAL A 84 1.58 -9.70 -13.26
C VAL A 84 1.13 -9.51 -11.82
N ARG A 85 0.43 -8.41 -11.53
CA ARG A 85 -0.20 -8.22 -10.21
C ARG A 85 -1.60 -8.82 -10.20
N ASP A 86 -2.13 -9.01 -9.02
CA ASP A 86 -3.50 -9.45 -8.83
C ASP A 86 -4.47 -8.51 -9.54
N CYS A 87 -5.47 -9.08 -10.17
CA CYS A 87 -6.40 -8.31 -10.97
C CYS A 87 -7.43 -7.63 -10.08
N GLN A 88 -7.63 -6.34 -10.30
CA GLN A 88 -8.62 -5.53 -9.60
C GLN A 88 -9.49 -4.78 -10.62
N GLU A 89 -10.77 -4.72 -10.36
CA GLU A 89 -11.75 -4.03 -11.24
C GLU A 89 -11.67 -4.50 -12.70
N GLY A 90 -11.36 -5.79 -12.92
CA GLY A 90 -11.22 -6.41 -14.24
C GLY A 90 -9.94 -6.04 -14.97
N ARG A 91 -8.96 -5.46 -14.29
CA ARG A 91 -7.66 -5.05 -14.83
C ARG A 91 -6.52 -5.70 -14.06
N CYS A 92 -5.50 -6.13 -14.80
CA CYS A 92 -4.29 -6.72 -14.24
C CYS A 92 -3.11 -5.87 -14.72
N VAL A 93 -2.36 -5.34 -13.77
CA VAL A 93 -1.14 -4.59 -14.07
C VAL A 93 -0.05 -5.57 -14.46
N VAL A 94 0.56 -5.37 -15.62
CA VAL A 94 1.62 -6.23 -16.16
C VAL A 94 2.91 -5.45 -16.33
N ARG A 95 4.04 -6.15 -16.24
CA ARG A 95 5.37 -5.56 -16.45
C ARG A 95 6.17 -6.37 -17.47
N ILE A 96 6.88 -5.66 -18.36
CA ILE A 96 7.89 -6.23 -19.23
C ILE A 96 9.23 -5.52 -18.99
N GLY A 97 10.29 -6.29 -18.84
CA GLY A 97 11.64 -5.82 -18.54
C GLY A 97 12.07 -6.07 -17.10
N GLY A 98 13.35 -5.85 -16.81
CA GLY A 98 13.95 -6.10 -15.49
C GLY A 98 13.36 -5.22 -14.38
N TRP A 99 13.71 -5.56 -13.15
CA TRP A 99 13.20 -4.86 -11.94
C TRP A 99 13.38 -3.34 -11.99
N PHE A 100 14.54 -2.87 -12.49
CA PHE A 100 14.88 -1.43 -12.53
C PHE A 100 14.60 -0.74 -13.88
N SER A 101 14.26 -1.49 -14.93
CA SER A 101 14.09 -0.96 -16.28
C SER A 101 12.81 -1.41 -16.97
N GLY A 102 12.00 -2.17 -16.26
CA GLY A 102 10.72 -2.66 -16.76
C GLY A 102 9.72 -1.53 -16.97
N LYS A 103 8.77 -1.78 -17.86
CA LYS A 103 7.66 -0.89 -18.12
C LYS A 103 6.36 -1.58 -17.75
N TYR A 104 5.44 -0.80 -17.24
CA TYR A 104 4.14 -1.24 -16.79
C TYR A 104 3.06 -0.93 -17.85
N GLY A 105 2.13 -1.84 -17.98
CA GLY A 105 0.94 -1.76 -18.82
C GLY A 105 -0.24 -2.47 -18.19
N VAL A 106 -1.34 -2.60 -18.90
CA VAL A 106 -2.60 -3.15 -18.40
C VAL A 106 -3.16 -4.17 -19.39
N VAL A 107 -3.59 -5.31 -18.86
CA VAL A 107 -4.39 -6.28 -19.60
C VAL A 107 -5.72 -6.51 -18.86
N ASP A 108 -6.76 -6.97 -19.55
CA ASP A 108 -7.97 -7.45 -18.88
C ASP A 108 -7.79 -8.90 -18.40
N THR A 109 -8.75 -9.42 -17.62
CA THR A 109 -8.75 -10.80 -17.09
C THR A 109 -8.79 -11.89 -18.18
N LYS A 110 -8.99 -11.51 -19.45
CA LYS A 110 -8.97 -12.40 -20.62
C LYS A 110 -7.68 -12.30 -21.43
N GLY A 111 -6.72 -11.49 -20.97
CA GLY A 111 -5.45 -11.26 -21.63
C GLY A 111 -5.46 -10.28 -22.79
N LYS A 112 -6.58 -9.55 -22.98
CA LYS A 112 -6.59 -8.47 -23.96
C LYS A 112 -5.76 -7.30 -23.44
N VAL A 113 -4.79 -6.85 -24.22
CA VAL A 113 -4.00 -5.65 -23.90
C VAL A 113 -4.90 -4.42 -23.96
N ILE A 114 -4.99 -3.70 -22.84
CA ILE A 114 -5.69 -2.41 -22.70
C ILE A 114 -4.69 -1.28 -22.89
N LEU A 115 -3.52 -1.41 -22.28
CA LEU A 115 -2.42 -0.46 -22.37
C LEU A 115 -1.08 -1.21 -22.51
N GLU A 116 -0.36 -0.91 -23.57
CA GLU A 116 1.00 -1.46 -23.76
C GLU A 116 1.94 -1.01 -22.63
N PRO A 117 2.91 -1.85 -22.21
CA PRO A 117 3.86 -1.50 -21.16
C PRO A 117 4.73 -0.30 -21.55
N THR A 118 4.38 0.89 -21.08
CA THR A 118 5.03 2.17 -21.41
C THR A 118 5.38 3.03 -20.20
N TYR A 119 4.63 2.90 -19.10
CA TYR A 119 4.86 3.67 -17.88
C TYR A 119 6.05 3.17 -17.06
N GLU A 120 6.72 4.07 -16.34
CA GLU A 120 7.86 3.74 -15.45
C GLU A 120 7.41 3.03 -14.18
N SER A 121 6.31 3.51 -13.59
CA SER A 121 5.62 2.88 -12.47
C SER A 121 4.11 2.97 -12.67
N MET A 122 3.40 2.09 -11.99
CA MET A 122 1.95 2.05 -12.01
C MET A 122 1.46 1.45 -10.69
N GLY A 123 0.48 2.09 -10.06
CA GLY A 123 -0.29 1.57 -8.94
C GLY A 123 -1.36 0.57 -9.38
N ASP A 124 -2.13 0.07 -8.42
CA ASP A 124 -3.28 -0.77 -8.71
C ASP A 124 -4.52 0.09 -9.02
N PHE A 125 -5.54 -0.50 -9.64
CA PHE A 125 -6.79 0.22 -9.88
C PHE A 125 -7.62 0.31 -8.61
N ILE A 126 -7.90 1.53 -8.19
CA ILE A 126 -8.75 1.85 -7.03
C ILE A 126 -9.80 2.87 -7.50
N ASN A 127 -11.06 2.55 -7.33
CA ASN A 127 -12.18 3.39 -7.78
C ASN A 127 -12.10 3.77 -9.27
N GLY A 128 -11.64 2.87 -10.12
CA GLY A 128 -11.50 3.06 -11.57
C GLY A 128 -10.26 3.84 -12.02
N LEU A 129 -9.36 4.17 -11.13
CA LEU A 129 -8.14 4.95 -11.40
C LEU A 129 -6.89 4.21 -10.93
N ALA A 130 -5.80 4.30 -11.69
CA ALA A 130 -4.47 3.83 -11.29
C ALA A 130 -3.46 4.97 -11.41
N CYS A 131 -2.66 5.17 -10.37
CA CYS A 131 -1.54 6.12 -10.38
C CYS A 131 -0.46 5.64 -11.36
N VAL A 132 0.08 6.55 -12.18
CA VAL A 132 1.13 6.21 -13.15
C VAL A 132 2.23 7.26 -13.19
N GLU A 133 3.48 6.81 -13.40
CA GLU A 133 4.62 7.68 -13.67
C GLU A 133 5.02 7.58 -15.15
N ASP A 134 5.04 8.69 -15.85
CA ASP A 134 5.53 8.74 -17.23
C ASP A 134 7.04 8.52 -17.31
N ALA A 135 7.50 7.61 -18.16
CA ALA A 135 8.90 7.21 -18.27
C ALA A 135 9.83 8.36 -18.68
N LYS A 136 9.35 9.38 -19.40
CA LYS A 136 10.15 10.48 -19.94
C LYS A 136 10.12 11.72 -19.07
N SER A 137 8.92 12.17 -18.70
CA SER A 137 8.74 13.40 -17.91
C SER A 137 9.01 13.19 -16.42
N LYS A 138 8.93 11.94 -15.95
CA LYS A 138 9.00 11.59 -14.52
C LYS A 138 7.94 12.35 -13.72
N LEU A 139 6.77 12.50 -14.33
CA LEU A 139 5.60 13.11 -13.70
C LEU A 139 4.52 12.05 -13.51
N TYR A 140 3.78 12.22 -12.44
CA TYR A 140 2.69 11.38 -12.01
C TYR A 140 1.34 11.96 -12.41
N GLY A 141 0.38 11.10 -12.65
CA GLY A 141 -1.02 11.35 -12.89
C GLY A 141 -1.78 10.05 -12.82
N TYR A 142 -3.00 10.01 -13.36
CA TYR A 142 -3.83 8.80 -13.25
C TYR A 142 -4.45 8.42 -14.58
N ILE A 143 -4.56 7.13 -14.82
CA ILE A 143 -5.29 6.55 -15.95
C ILE A 143 -6.59 5.89 -15.47
N ASN A 144 -7.57 5.82 -16.36
CA ASN A 144 -8.83 5.11 -16.13
C ASN A 144 -8.72 3.62 -16.55
N LEU A 145 -9.80 2.85 -16.35
CA LEU A 145 -9.90 1.44 -16.73
C LEU A 145 -9.71 1.19 -18.24
N ASP A 146 -9.89 2.19 -19.09
CA ASP A 146 -9.65 2.09 -20.53
C ASP A 146 -8.21 2.41 -20.94
N GLY A 147 -7.34 2.71 -19.96
CA GLY A 147 -5.94 3.07 -20.16
C GLY A 147 -5.73 4.51 -20.64
N GLU A 148 -6.77 5.34 -20.57
CA GLU A 148 -6.72 6.75 -20.95
C GLU A 148 -6.32 7.61 -19.75
N VAL A 149 -5.56 8.69 -19.98
CA VAL A 149 -5.22 9.66 -18.94
C VAL A 149 -6.47 10.38 -18.45
N ALA A 150 -6.88 10.09 -17.21
CA ALA A 150 -8.01 10.70 -16.55
C ALA A 150 -7.61 11.96 -15.78
N ILE A 151 -6.47 11.92 -15.07
CA ILE A 151 -5.88 13.06 -14.37
C ILE A 151 -4.50 13.31 -14.97
N PRO A 152 -4.24 14.55 -15.50
CA PRO A 152 -3.00 14.86 -16.22
C PRO A 152 -1.73 14.59 -15.42
N LEU A 153 -0.67 14.15 -16.09
CA LEU A 153 0.64 13.85 -15.49
C LEU A 153 1.40 15.15 -15.18
N ASN A 154 1.02 15.81 -14.08
CA ASN A 154 1.52 17.12 -13.69
C ASN A 154 2.24 17.13 -12.35
N TYR A 155 2.13 16.05 -11.57
CA TYR A 155 2.64 15.97 -10.21
C TYR A 155 4.08 15.44 -10.18
N LYS A 156 4.86 15.88 -9.21
CA LYS A 156 6.20 15.34 -8.93
C LYS A 156 6.17 14.04 -8.15
N TYR A 157 5.06 13.80 -7.48
CA TYR A 157 4.71 12.58 -6.80
C TYR A 157 3.20 12.51 -6.73
N ALA A 158 2.65 11.34 -6.81
CA ALA A 158 1.26 11.05 -6.51
C ALA A 158 1.18 9.61 -5.97
N ASP A 159 0.28 9.40 -5.04
CA ASP A 159 0.00 8.12 -4.43
C ASP A 159 -1.29 7.53 -4.97
N ASP A 160 -1.55 6.27 -4.67
CA ASP A 160 -2.84 5.66 -4.96
C ASP A 160 -3.96 6.35 -4.16
N PHE A 161 -5.19 6.24 -4.64
CA PHE A 161 -6.34 6.78 -3.91
C PHE A 161 -6.56 5.98 -2.61
N SER A 162 -6.65 6.68 -1.50
CA SER A 162 -7.09 6.15 -0.21
C SER A 162 -8.16 7.06 0.37
N ASP A 163 -9.22 6.51 0.93
CA ASP A 163 -10.35 7.29 1.47
C ASP A 163 -10.99 8.27 0.46
N ASN A 164 -10.92 7.97 -0.84
CA ASN A 164 -11.37 8.77 -1.99
C ASN A 164 -10.56 10.07 -2.21
N LEU A 165 -9.40 10.18 -1.60
CA LEU A 165 -8.44 11.26 -1.82
C LEU A 165 -7.08 10.67 -2.21
N ALA A 166 -6.32 11.39 -3.02
CA ALA A 166 -4.96 11.02 -3.35
C ALA A 166 -3.97 12.10 -2.94
N LEU A 167 -2.91 11.69 -2.27
CA LEU A 167 -1.79 12.55 -1.93
C LEU A 167 -1.03 12.93 -3.19
N VAL A 168 -0.78 14.21 -3.39
CA VAL A 168 0.00 14.71 -4.52
C VAL A 168 1.04 15.73 -4.08
N ARG A 169 2.19 15.75 -4.79
CA ARG A 169 3.25 16.74 -4.59
C ARG A 169 3.54 17.46 -5.88
N VAL A 170 3.64 18.78 -5.81
CA VAL A 170 3.99 19.64 -6.94
C VAL A 170 5.47 20.02 -6.97
N LYS A 171 5.90 20.74 -8.02
CA LYS A 171 7.30 21.17 -8.23
C LYS A 171 7.90 21.98 -7.09
N SER A 172 7.07 22.67 -6.29
CA SER A 172 7.51 23.43 -5.11
C SER A 172 7.82 22.55 -3.90
N ASN A 173 7.76 21.22 -4.03
CA ASN A 173 7.88 20.24 -2.95
C ASN A 173 6.82 20.43 -1.86
N LYS A 174 5.63 20.87 -2.24
CA LYS A 174 4.47 20.96 -1.35
C LYS A 174 3.49 19.86 -1.66
N TYR A 175 2.89 19.33 -0.62
CA TYR A 175 1.90 18.27 -0.63
C TYR A 175 0.49 18.81 -0.41
N GLY A 176 -0.49 18.11 -0.91
CA GLY A 176 -1.92 18.36 -0.72
C GLY A 176 -2.71 17.18 -1.31
N TYR A 177 -4.02 17.31 -1.36
CA TYR A 177 -4.84 16.18 -1.76
C TYR A 177 -5.85 16.57 -2.85
N ILE A 178 -6.06 15.63 -3.75
CA ILE A 178 -7.01 15.74 -4.88
C ILE A 178 -8.10 14.67 -4.76
N ASP A 179 -9.24 14.93 -5.36
CA ASP A 179 -10.29 13.95 -5.56
C ASP A 179 -10.12 13.15 -6.87
N GLU A 180 -11.01 12.18 -7.11
CA GLU A 180 -11.03 11.32 -8.30
C GLU A 180 -11.24 12.08 -9.62
N LYS A 181 -11.62 13.36 -9.58
CA LYS A 181 -11.70 14.23 -10.77
C LYS A 181 -10.41 15.00 -11.01
N GLY A 182 -9.44 14.91 -10.07
CA GLY A 182 -8.22 15.70 -10.08
C GLY A 182 -8.40 17.13 -9.54
N GLU A 183 -9.53 17.41 -8.86
CA GLU A 183 -9.76 18.70 -8.21
C GLU A 183 -9.06 18.73 -6.86
N VAL A 184 -8.38 19.84 -6.56
CA VAL A 184 -7.70 20.02 -5.26
C VAL A 184 -8.75 20.22 -4.17
N VAL A 185 -8.86 19.23 -3.29
CA VAL A 185 -9.78 19.27 -2.13
C VAL A 185 -9.11 19.92 -0.93
N ILE A 186 -7.85 19.52 -0.67
CA ILE A 186 -7.05 20.10 0.41
C ILE A 186 -5.86 20.80 -0.21
N PRO A 187 -5.65 22.11 0.10
CA PRO A 187 -4.63 22.94 -0.55
C PRO A 187 -3.24 22.30 -0.54
N ILE A 188 -2.51 22.46 -1.66
CA ILE A 188 -1.14 21.95 -1.80
C ILE A 188 -0.17 22.91 -1.12
N GLU A 189 -0.02 22.81 0.19
CA GLU A 189 0.74 23.73 1.02
C GLU A 189 1.56 23.09 2.13
N PHE A 190 1.40 21.78 2.37
CA PHE A 190 2.13 21.08 3.41
C PHE A 190 3.59 20.82 3.01
N ASP A 191 4.48 20.83 4.01
CA ASP A 191 5.89 20.49 3.83
C ASP A 191 6.10 19.00 3.69
N ASP A 192 5.22 18.22 4.34
CA ASP A 192 5.15 16.77 4.31
C ASP A 192 3.72 16.32 4.57
N ALA A 193 3.34 15.14 4.11
CA ALA A 193 2.01 14.60 4.33
C ALA A 193 1.98 13.11 3.99
N ASP A 194 1.15 12.35 4.68
CA ASP A 194 0.86 10.95 4.44
C ASP A 194 -0.50 10.78 3.75
N SER A 195 -0.76 9.63 3.17
CA SER A 195 -2.04 9.30 2.57
C SER A 195 -3.13 9.25 3.64
N PHE A 196 -4.39 9.45 3.24
CA PHE A 196 -5.51 9.30 4.17
C PHE A 196 -5.70 7.82 4.53
N SER A 197 -5.83 7.56 5.81
CA SER A 197 -6.25 6.27 6.35
C SER A 197 -7.28 6.51 7.45
N GLU A 198 -8.38 5.74 7.44
CA GLU A 198 -9.48 5.85 8.41
C GLU A 198 -10.07 7.26 8.57
N GLY A 199 -10.03 8.05 7.48
CA GLY A 199 -10.56 9.41 7.44
C GLY A 199 -9.63 10.50 7.98
N LEU A 200 -8.41 10.15 8.35
CA LEU A 200 -7.40 11.04 8.92
C LEU A 200 -6.09 10.97 8.13
N ALA A 201 -5.31 12.04 8.16
CA ALA A 201 -3.96 12.08 7.60
C ALA A 201 -3.02 12.89 8.50
N ALA A 202 -1.80 12.39 8.69
CA ALA A 202 -0.73 13.13 9.31
C ALA A 202 -0.11 14.10 8.29
N VAL A 203 0.10 15.34 8.68
CA VAL A 203 0.66 16.38 7.81
C VAL A 203 1.61 17.27 8.58
N ARG A 204 2.62 17.81 7.89
CA ARG A 204 3.55 18.78 8.47
C ARG A 204 3.50 20.12 7.72
N LYS A 205 3.37 21.20 8.47
CA LYS A 205 3.43 22.57 7.92
C LYS A 205 4.17 23.49 8.87
N ALA A 206 5.19 24.19 8.36
CA ALA A 206 6.02 25.11 9.14
C ALA A 206 6.58 24.46 10.43
N LYS A 207 7.08 23.23 10.32
CA LYS A 207 7.63 22.40 11.42
C LYS A 207 6.60 22.02 12.50
N LYS A 208 5.31 22.04 12.20
CA LYS A 208 4.26 21.56 13.08
C LYS A 208 3.70 20.28 12.49
N GLU A 209 3.69 19.23 13.28
CA GLU A 209 3.03 17.96 13.00
C GLU A 209 1.56 18.06 13.40
N MET A 210 0.65 17.71 12.52
CA MET A 210 -0.80 17.86 12.71
C MET A 210 -1.53 16.67 12.09
N VAL A 211 -2.65 16.32 12.67
CA VAL A 211 -3.63 15.44 12.02
C VAL A 211 -4.77 16.28 11.47
N ILE A 212 -5.16 15.98 10.24
CA ILE A 212 -6.28 16.62 9.55
C ILE A 212 -7.35 15.60 9.16
N ASP A 213 -8.59 16.07 9.04
CA ASP A 213 -9.68 15.32 8.42
C ASP A 213 -9.73 15.51 6.90
N LYS A 214 -10.64 14.81 6.22
CA LYS A 214 -10.82 14.88 4.75
C LYS A 214 -11.31 16.25 4.22
N LYS A 215 -11.63 17.20 5.11
CA LYS A 215 -11.92 18.59 4.75
C LYS A 215 -10.70 19.50 4.92
N GLY A 216 -9.60 18.96 5.47
CA GLY A 216 -8.40 19.72 5.83
C GLY A 216 -8.53 20.45 7.17
N GLU A 217 -9.54 20.12 8.00
CA GLU A 217 -9.70 20.68 9.34
C GLU A 217 -8.71 20.00 10.29
N ILE A 218 -7.98 20.80 11.10
CA ILE A 218 -7.01 20.27 12.05
C ILE A 218 -7.76 19.63 13.21
N ILE A 219 -7.52 18.34 13.44
CA ILE A 219 -8.07 17.58 14.57
C ILE A 219 -7.23 17.84 15.83
N PHE A 220 -5.90 17.67 15.70
CA PHE A 220 -4.94 18.03 16.76
C PHE A 220 -3.56 18.35 16.19
N THR A 221 -2.68 18.85 17.04
CA THR A 221 -1.29 19.18 16.71
C THR A 221 -0.37 18.57 17.75
N LEU A 222 0.71 17.91 17.32
CA LEU A 222 1.69 17.32 18.22
C LEU A 222 2.55 18.38 18.94
N PRO A 223 3.02 18.07 20.15
CA PRO A 223 4.12 18.79 20.78
C PRO A 223 5.39 18.77 19.91
N LYS A 224 6.29 19.76 20.12
CA LYS A 224 7.50 19.91 19.29
C LYS A 224 8.49 18.73 19.34
N ASN A 225 8.43 17.95 20.40
CA ASN A 225 9.28 16.78 20.63
C ASN A 225 8.58 15.47 20.26
N GLN A 226 7.60 15.55 19.38
CA GLN A 226 6.91 14.39 18.83
C GLN A 226 6.78 14.53 17.32
N THR A 227 6.85 13.40 16.60
CA THR A 227 6.59 13.29 15.16
C THR A 227 5.80 12.02 14.90
N PHE A 228 4.99 12.04 13.86
CA PHE A 228 4.27 10.84 13.43
C PHE A 228 5.23 9.86 12.77
N ASP A 229 4.90 8.58 12.90
CA ASP A 229 5.59 7.47 12.24
C ASP A 229 4.54 6.54 11.64
N GLY A 230 4.24 6.74 10.35
CA GLY A 230 3.22 5.99 9.62
C GLY A 230 1.84 6.63 9.55
N GLU A 231 0.87 5.81 9.20
CA GLU A 231 -0.52 6.18 8.97
C GLU A 231 -1.43 5.65 10.10
N TYR A 232 -2.72 6.01 10.05
CA TYR A 232 -3.71 5.44 10.98
C TYR A 232 -4.05 4.00 10.61
N HIS A 233 -3.97 3.11 11.60
CA HIS A 233 -4.40 1.72 11.52
C HIS A 233 -5.10 1.31 12.81
N ASP A 234 -6.27 0.67 12.70
CA ASP A 234 -7.10 0.25 13.86
C ASP A 234 -7.38 1.39 14.86
N GLY A 235 -7.55 2.63 14.35
CA GLY A 235 -7.81 3.84 15.15
C GLY A 235 -6.60 4.42 15.87
N LEU A 236 -5.40 3.93 15.59
CA LEU A 236 -4.16 4.33 16.22
C LEU A 236 -3.13 4.81 15.20
N ILE A 237 -2.26 5.74 15.61
CA ILE A 237 -1.10 6.17 14.82
C ILE A 237 0.15 6.11 15.69
N ALA A 238 1.22 5.54 15.13
CA ALA A 238 2.52 5.50 15.79
C ALA A 238 3.12 6.92 15.89
N VAL A 239 3.75 7.21 17.02
CA VAL A 239 4.39 8.50 17.28
C VAL A 239 5.72 8.29 17.98
N ILE A 240 6.74 8.94 17.46
CA ILE A 240 8.06 9.03 18.09
C ILE A 240 8.05 10.21 19.04
N LYS A 241 8.49 9.97 20.27
CA LYS A 241 8.72 11.01 21.27
C LYS A 241 10.21 11.09 21.59
N ASP A 242 10.80 12.21 21.24
CA ASP A 242 12.18 12.53 21.61
C ASP A 242 12.22 13.21 22.97
N ARG A 243 13.10 12.76 23.85
CA ARG A 243 13.16 13.20 25.23
C ARG A 243 13.81 14.56 25.41
N ASP A 244 14.82 14.88 24.60
CA ASP A 244 15.60 16.12 24.69
C ASP A 244 15.45 17.08 23.51
N GLY A 245 14.80 16.64 22.41
CA GLY A 245 14.59 17.43 21.19
C GLY A 245 15.81 17.47 20.27
N ASP A 246 16.80 16.59 20.49
CA ASP A 246 17.95 16.39 19.61
C ASP A 246 17.78 15.14 18.73
N TRP A 247 17.10 15.28 17.62
CA TRP A 247 16.78 14.24 16.64
C TRP A 247 18.00 13.49 16.05
N TRP A 248 19.21 13.89 16.42
CA TRP A 248 20.45 13.26 15.93
C TRP A 248 20.97 12.13 16.81
N THR A 249 20.38 11.92 18.00
CA THR A 249 20.74 10.84 18.92
C THR A 249 19.57 9.90 19.11
N ASP A 250 19.67 8.69 18.59
CA ASP A 250 18.60 7.66 18.67
C ASP A 250 18.41 7.11 20.10
N ASP A 251 19.34 7.39 21.03
CA ASP A 251 19.40 6.74 22.34
C ASP A 251 18.25 7.14 23.31
N ASP A 252 17.52 8.23 23.02
CA ASP A 252 16.48 8.78 23.89
C ASP A 252 15.07 8.78 23.28
N GLN A 253 14.92 8.26 22.05
CA GLN A 253 13.62 8.17 21.36
C GLN A 253 12.80 7.00 21.90
N LYS A 254 11.50 7.22 22.05
CA LYS A 254 10.54 6.18 22.42
C LYS A 254 9.30 6.31 21.58
N TYR A 255 8.79 5.18 21.17
CA TYR A 255 7.57 5.03 20.41
C TYR A 255 6.39 4.72 21.32
N GLY A 256 5.21 5.16 20.89
CA GLY A 256 3.92 4.89 21.47
C GLY A 256 2.84 5.21 20.46
N TYR A 257 1.59 5.13 20.86
CA TYR A 257 0.49 5.36 19.93
C TYR A 257 -0.50 6.38 20.48
N LEU A 258 -1.01 7.21 19.57
CA LEU A 258 -2.12 8.12 19.85
C LEU A 258 -3.41 7.61 19.20
N ASP A 259 -4.54 7.92 19.82
CA ASP A 259 -5.85 7.69 19.24
C ASP A 259 -6.23 8.77 18.21
N THR A 260 -7.40 8.65 17.61
CA THR A 260 -7.93 9.60 16.61
C THR A 260 -8.19 11.00 17.14
N LYS A 261 -8.11 11.24 18.46
CA LYS A 261 -8.25 12.55 19.11
C LYS A 261 -6.90 13.15 19.54
N GLY A 262 -5.82 12.39 19.38
CA GLY A 262 -4.48 12.77 19.84
C GLY A 262 -4.25 12.48 21.33
N GLU A 263 -5.08 11.65 21.97
CA GLU A 263 -4.85 11.18 23.32
C GLU A 263 -3.91 9.98 23.30
N VAL A 264 -3.04 9.83 24.33
CA VAL A 264 -2.14 8.69 24.43
C VAL A 264 -2.94 7.43 24.68
N ALA A 265 -3.00 6.57 23.69
CA ALA A 265 -3.62 5.25 23.77
C ALA A 265 -2.65 4.21 24.33
N ILE A 266 -1.40 4.25 23.87
CA ILE A 266 -0.32 3.36 24.32
C ILE A 266 0.90 4.21 24.63
N GLU A 267 1.44 4.03 25.83
CA GLU A 267 2.53 4.84 26.37
C GLU A 267 3.82 4.78 25.54
N PHE A 268 4.61 5.85 25.57
CA PHE A 268 5.91 5.98 24.88
C PHE A 268 7.01 5.22 25.65
N ILE A 269 7.05 3.90 25.49
CA ILE A 269 7.95 3.00 26.20
C ILE A 269 8.69 2.03 25.32
N TYR A 270 8.39 1.98 24.03
CA TYR A 270 8.97 1.06 23.06
C TYR A 270 10.18 1.68 22.37
N ASP A 271 11.11 0.83 21.94
CA ASP A 271 12.31 1.21 21.21
C ASP A 271 12.05 1.25 19.70
N ASP A 272 11.08 0.43 19.22
CA ASP A 272 10.56 0.41 17.85
C ASP A 272 9.13 -0.15 17.84
N VAL A 273 8.36 0.20 16.81
CA VAL A 273 6.98 -0.29 16.64
C VAL A 273 6.62 -0.38 15.16
N ASP A 274 5.75 -1.33 14.82
CA ASP A 274 5.07 -1.39 13.53
C ASP A 274 3.67 -0.80 13.61
N ASP A 275 3.06 -0.49 12.46
CA ASP A 275 1.64 -0.16 12.39
C ASP A 275 0.77 -1.35 12.85
N PHE A 276 -0.43 -1.05 13.37
CA PHE A 276 -1.40 -2.09 13.71
C PHE A 276 -1.96 -2.75 12.45
N GLU A 277 -2.06 -4.08 12.46
CA GLU A 277 -2.72 -4.87 11.41
C GLU A 277 -3.64 -5.89 12.10
N ASP A 278 -4.94 -5.87 11.78
CA ASP A 278 -5.96 -6.75 12.39
C ASP A 278 -5.95 -6.73 13.94
N GLY A 279 -5.70 -5.57 14.54
CA GLY A 279 -5.70 -5.35 15.99
C GLY A 279 -4.41 -5.74 16.71
N ILE A 280 -3.34 -6.06 15.99
CA ILE A 280 -2.04 -6.49 16.53
C ILE A 280 -0.93 -5.63 15.92
N ALA A 281 0.05 -5.21 16.73
CA ALA A 281 1.27 -4.57 16.29
C ALA A 281 2.50 -5.29 16.88
N TYR A 282 3.57 -5.36 16.08
CA TYR A 282 4.87 -5.82 16.55
C TYR A 282 5.63 -4.67 17.18
N VAL A 283 6.26 -4.90 18.33
CA VAL A 283 6.99 -3.86 19.05
C VAL A 283 8.31 -4.41 19.63
N GLU A 284 9.30 -3.54 19.73
CA GLU A 284 10.58 -3.82 20.40
C GLU A 284 10.66 -3.03 21.71
N LYS A 285 11.12 -3.68 22.78
CA LYS A 285 11.37 -3.02 24.07
C LYS A 285 12.53 -3.69 24.81
N ASN A 286 13.62 -2.93 25.06
CA ASN A 286 14.83 -3.40 25.73
C ASN A 286 15.47 -4.63 25.05
N ASP A 287 15.55 -4.64 23.73
CA ASP A 287 16.02 -5.75 22.89
C ASP A 287 15.10 -7.00 22.90
N ASP A 288 13.89 -6.91 23.46
CA ASP A 288 12.87 -7.96 23.41
C ASP A 288 11.76 -7.60 22.42
N ASP A 289 11.48 -8.52 21.50
CA ASP A 289 10.46 -8.40 20.45
C ASP A 289 9.19 -9.16 20.85
N PHE A 290 8.03 -8.53 20.75
CA PHE A 290 6.73 -9.15 21.02
C PHE A 290 5.57 -8.43 20.33
N CYS A 291 4.38 -9.01 20.39
CA CYS A 291 3.18 -8.39 19.82
C CYS A 291 2.29 -7.81 20.92
N ILE A 292 1.62 -6.70 20.59
CA ILE A 292 0.63 -6.07 21.46
C ILE A 292 -0.70 -5.90 20.72
N ASN A 293 -1.80 -5.87 21.49
CA ASN A 293 -3.11 -5.48 20.96
C ASN A 293 -3.29 -3.94 21.06
N THR A 294 -4.41 -3.43 20.53
CA THR A 294 -4.75 -1.99 20.53
C THR A 294 -4.89 -1.35 21.93
N LYS A 295 -4.79 -2.14 23.00
CA LYS A 295 -4.75 -1.65 24.39
C LYS A 295 -3.34 -1.64 24.98
N GLY A 296 -2.33 -2.08 24.21
CA GLY A 296 -0.95 -2.24 24.68
C GLY A 296 -0.72 -3.48 25.54
N GLU A 297 -1.64 -4.46 25.52
CA GLU A 297 -1.49 -5.74 26.23
C GLU A 297 -0.71 -6.71 25.33
N GLU A 298 0.29 -7.41 25.89
CA GLU A 298 1.06 -8.44 25.19
C GLU A 298 0.16 -9.61 24.76
N VAL A 299 0.29 -10.03 23.49
CA VAL A 299 -0.47 -11.11 22.87
C VAL A 299 0.45 -12.05 22.06
N GLU A 300 -0.05 -13.23 21.69
CA GLU A 300 0.65 -14.09 20.73
C GLU A 300 0.69 -13.38 19.36
N CYS A 301 1.86 -13.45 18.69
CA CYS A 301 1.98 -12.99 17.32
C CYS A 301 1.37 -14.05 16.38
N ASP A 302 0.26 -13.75 15.72
CA ASP A 302 -0.30 -14.60 14.66
C ASP A 302 0.54 -14.40 13.39
N TYR A 303 1.38 -15.40 13.05
CA TYR A 303 2.18 -15.47 11.82
C TYR A 303 1.48 -16.31 10.75
#